data_2ec4937efdf5dfc1a6eb259aca33d279
#
_entry.id   2ec4937efdf5dfc1a6eb259aca33d279
#
_cell.length_a   1.000
_cell.length_b   1.000
_cell.length_c   1.000
_cell.angle_alpha   90.00
_cell.angle_beta   90.00
_cell.angle_gamma   90.00
#
_symmetry.space_group_name_H-M   'P 1'
#
loop_
_entity.id
_entity.type
_entity.pdbx_description
1 polymer ?
#
loop_
_entity_poly.entity_id
_entity_poly.type
_entity_poly.pdbx_seq_one_letter_code
_entity_poly.pdbx_strand_id
1 'polypeptide(L)'
;MNTLQKKSLSITVTLVLLAIFCQAALAMTGKEIIDKSQEVTEPDSGTSTVTMLIHGGAKVVEKEFEILSKKYGENGAKVLISFTKPTQIKLLTHMNEGAEDDQWLSLSSGKIKRITASGKDKSFVNSHFTYEDLSSRNDDDYTYELIGSETVNGDDCHKVTAVKKEAGGVYDKAVLYVRKTDYVVMKAELFKKGALYKYLENADVRDISGIKTPFKIVMTMADGSGKTELIVQKVQYNIPLEDNLFNKDALR
;
A
#
# COMPACT_ATOMS: atom_id res chain seq x y z
N MET A 1 63.58 -59.58 -38.11
CA MET A 1 62.44 -60.03 -37.34
C MET A 1 62.06 -58.85 -36.51
N ASN A 2 61.12 -58.00 -36.97
CA ASN A 2 60.74 -56.74 -36.33
C ASN A 2 59.30 -56.90 -35.79
N THR A 3 59.18 -56.86 -34.53
CA THR A 3 57.89 -56.80 -33.80
C THR A 3 57.42 -55.36 -33.78
N LEU A 4 56.43 -55.06 -34.59
CA LEU A 4 55.72 -53.81 -34.56
C LEU A 4 54.80 -53.75 -33.34
N GLN A 5 55.16 -52.95 -32.34
CA GLN A 5 54.28 -52.57 -31.26
C GLN A 5 53.20 -51.60 -31.78
N LYS A 6 51.96 -52.08 -31.81
CA LYS A 6 50.80 -51.22 -32.01
C LYS A 6 50.55 -50.42 -30.71
N LYS A 7 50.86 -49.14 -30.71
CA LYS A 7 50.40 -48.24 -29.67
C LYS A 7 48.90 -47.97 -29.87
N SER A 8 48.13 -48.55 -29.02
CA SER A 8 46.69 -48.23 -28.87
C SER A 8 46.58 -46.81 -28.31
N LEU A 9 46.15 -45.90 -29.14
CA LEU A 9 45.79 -44.53 -28.70
C LEU A 9 44.42 -44.60 -28.08
N SER A 10 44.41 -44.71 -26.75
CA SER A 10 43.18 -44.64 -25.96
C SER A 10 42.75 -43.16 -25.93
N ILE A 11 41.78 -42.81 -26.76
CA ILE A 11 41.11 -41.52 -26.73
C ILE A 11 40.12 -41.58 -25.54
N THR A 12 40.61 -41.13 -24.39
CA THR A 12 39.74 -40.89 -23.24
C THR A 12 38.91 -39.64 -23.56
N VAL A 13 37.69 -39.86 -24.08
CA VAL A 13 36.71 -38.78 -24.22
C VAL A 13 36.27 -38.42 -22.82
N THR A 14 36.91 -37.45 -22.22
CA THR A 14 36.46 -36.80 -20.98
C THR A 14 35.19 -36.02 -21.35
N LEU A 15 34.04 -36.68 -21.11
CA LEU A 15 32.72 -36.04 -21.14
C LEU A 15 32.69 -35.04 -20.00
N VAL A 16 33.12 -33.79 -20.23
CA VAL A 16 32.84 -32.70 -19.34
C VAL A 16 31.34 -32.46 -19.45
N LEU A 17 30.59 -33.11 -18.58
CA LEU A 17 29.22 -32.73 -18.27
C LEU A 17 29.29 -31.31 -17.69
N LEU A 18 29.15 -30.30 -18.56
CA LEU A 18 28.83 -28.94 -18.16
C LEU A 18 27.44 -29.01 -17.54
N ALA A 19 27.39 -29.26 -16.23
CA ALA A 19 26.19 -29.05 -15.42
C ALA A 19 25.96 -27.54 -15.48
N ILE A 20 25.17 -27.12 -16.48
CA ILE A 20 24.53 -25.81 -16.48
C ILE A 20 23.57 -25.89 -15.31
N PHE A 21 24.06 -25.52 -14.11
CA PHE A 21 23.20 -25.05 -13.03
C PHE A 21 22.49 -23.84 -13.60
N CYS A 22 21.37 -24.09 -14.28
CA CYS A 22 20.35 -23.12 -14.47
C CYS A 22 19.88 -22.81 -13.03
N GLN A 23 20.55 -21.86 -12.38
CA GLN A 23 19.98 -21.19 -11.22
C GLN A 23 18.75 -20.51 -11.81
N ALA A 24 17.63 -21.24 -11.80
CA ALA A 24 16.35 -20.58 -11.86
C ALA A 24 16.39 -19.58 -10.69
N ALA A 25 16.73 -18.33 -10.97
CA ALA A 25 16.50 -17.27 -10.04
C ALA A 25 15.03 -17.46 -9.65
N LEU A 26 14.78 -17.90 -8.42
CA LEU A 26 13.43 -18.07 -7.93
C LEU A 26 12.79 -16.69 -8.09
N ALA A 27 11.96 -16.58 -9.11
CA ALA A 27 11.24 -15.32 -9.36
C ALA A 27 10.44 -15.05 -8.08
N MET A 28 10.55 -13.83 -7.57
CA MET A 28 9.80 -13.42 -6.39
C MET A 28 8.31 -13.67 -6.60
N THR A 29 7.66 -14.18 -5.59
CA THR A 29 6.21 -14.35 -5.58
C THR A 29 5.51 -12.98 -5.43
N GLY A 30 4.23 -12.92 -5.77
CA GLY A 30 3.43 -11.72 -5.54
C GLY A 30 3.42 -11.30 -4.07
N LYS A 31 3.37 -12.26 -3.14
CA LYS A 31 3.39 -11.99 -1.69
C LYS A 31 4.72 -11.38 -1.25
N GLU A 32 5.86 -11.95 -1.65
CA GLU A 32 7.19 -11.40 -1.32
C GLU A 32 7.40 -9.98 -1.83
N ILE A 33 6.82 -9.63 -2.99
CA ILE A 33 6.87 -8.27 -3.53
C ILE A 33 6.07 -7.30 -2.64
N ILE A 34 4.90 -7.74 -2.16
CA ILE A 34 4.06 -6.92 -1.27
C ILE A 34 4.72 -6.77 0.10
N ASP A 35 5.30 -7.82 0.65
CA ASP A 35 6.02 -7.76 1.93
C ASP A 35 7.16 -6.73 1.88
N LYS A 36 7.95 -6.75 0.80
CA LYS A 36 9.00 -5.74 0.58
C LYS A 36 8.44 -4.32 0.41
N SER A 37 7.27 -4.18 -0.21
CA SER A 37 6.62 -2.88 -0.33
C SER A 37 6.23 -2.31 1.04
N GLN A 38 5.73 -3.14 1.94
CA GLN A 38 5.41 -2.74 3.31
C GLN A 38 6.68 -2.37 4.08
N GLU A 39 7.70 -3.21 4.02
CA GLU A 39 9.00 -2.99 4.70
C GLU A 39 9.60 -1.61 4.37
N VAL A 40 9.53 -1.17 3.11
CA VAL A 40 10.14 0.10 2.68
C VAL A 40 9.25 1.32 2.92
N THR A 41 7.95 1.15 3.21
CA THR A 41 6.99 2.25 3.34
C THR A 41 6.40 2.42 4.74
N GLU A 42 6.59 1.47 5.65
CA GLU A 42 5.97 1.47 6.98
C GLU A 42 6.93 1.90 8.10
N PRO A 43 6.78 3.12 8.68
CA PRO A 43 7.52 3.53 9.86
C PRO A 43 6.90 2.97 11.15
N ASP A 44 7.68 2.93 12.25
CA ASP A 44 7.16 2.57 13.57
C ASP A 44 6.22 3.64 14.14
N SER A 45 6.47 4.89 13.82
CA SER A 45 5.63 6.03 14.19
C SER A 45 5.85 7.19 13.24
N GLY A 46 4.91 8.12 13.18
CA GLY A 46 5.11 9.29 12.35
C GLY A 46 4.05 10.36 12.54
N THR A 47 4.40 11.54 12.08
CA THR A 47 3.48 12.67 11.90
C THR A 47 3.62 13.22 10.50
N SER A 48 2.50 13.63 9.91
CA SER A 48 2.50 14.35 8.64
C SER A 48 1.42 15.42 8.59
N THR A 49 1.70 16.50 7.84
CA THR A 49 0.72 17.53 7.48
C THR A 49 0.39 17.38 6.01
N VAL A 50 -0.89 17.30 5.68
CA VAL A 50 -1.37 16.99 4.34
C VAL A 50 -2.41 18.01 3.89
N THR A 51 -2.29 18.44 2.64
CA THR A 51 -3.34 19.18 1.92
C THR A 51 -4.11 18.19 1.04
N MET A 52 -5.44 18.21 1.13
CA MET A 52 -6.36 17.42 0.30
C MET A 52 -7.10 18.34 -0.65
N LEU A 53 -7.01 18.06 -1.95
CA LEU A 53 -7.74 18.77 -3.01
C LEU A 53 -8.78 17.82 -3.61
N ILE A 54 -10.07 18.14 -3.48
CA ILE A 54 -11.19 17.34 -3.98
C ILE A 54 -11.71 17.97 -5.26
N HIS A 55 -11.60 17.25 -6.38
CA HIS A 55 -12.05 17.63 -7.71
C HIS A 55 -13.24 16.75 -8.12
N GLY A 56 -14.43 17.26 -8.12
CA GLY A 56 -15.64 16.50 -8.47
C GLY A 56 -16.85 17.41 -8.73
N GLY A 57 -16.62 18.72 -8.81
CA GLY A 57 -17.65 19.73 -9.05
C GLY A 57 -17.06 20.97 -9.72
N ALA A 58 -17.84 22.05 -9.75
CA ALA A 58 -17.42 23.31 -10.36
C ALA A 58 -16.24 24.00 -9.63
N LYS A 59 -16.00 23.64 -8.38
CA LYS A 59 -14.92 24.18 -7.57
C LYS A 59 -14.12 23.07 -6.92
N VAL A 60 -12.80 23.28 -6.81
CA VAL A 60 -11.93 22.43 -5.99
C VAL A 60 -12.17 22.74 -4.52
N VAL A 61 -12.40 21.71 -3.72
CA VAL A 61 -12.51 21.85 -2.26
C VAL A 61 -11.18 21.48 -1.65
N GLU A 62 -10.61 22.43 -0.90
CA GLU A 62 -9.36 22.26 -0.18
C GLU A 62 -9.61 21.97 1.29
N LYS A 63 -8.86 21.03 1.85
CA LYS A 63 -8.84 20.69 3.28
C LYS A 63 -7.40 20.47 3.72
N GLU A 64 -7.12 20.79 4.98
CA GLU A 64 -5.83 20.50 5.61
C GLU A 64 -6.04 19.60 6.84
N PHE A 65 -5.13 18.68 7.05
CA PHE A 65 -5.15 17.79 8.21
C PHE A 65 -3.76 17.30 8.60
N GLU A 66 -3.66 16.88 9.84
CA GLU A 66 -2.50 16.20 10.39
C GLU A 66 -2.82 14.70 10.56
N ILE A 67 -1.80 13.87 10.35
CA ILE A 67 -1.84 12.44 10.62
C ILE A 67 -0.82 12.15 11.71
N LEU A 68 -1.23 11.43 12.74
CA LEU A 68 -0.35 10.75 13.68
C LEU A 68 -0.55 9.24 13.50
N SER A 69 0.54 8.50 13.44
CA SER A 69 0.51 7.03 13.33
C SER A 69 1.54 6.41 14.25
N LYS A 70 1.20 5.24 14.80
CA LYS A 70 2.12 4.46 15.66
C LYS A 70 1.78 2.99 15.55
N LYS A 71 2.81 2.14 15.35
CA LYS A 71 2.66 0.68 15.42
C LYS A 71 2.29 0.22 16.82
N TYR A 72 1.49 -0.83 16.91
CA TYR A 72 1.09 -1.51 18.13
C TYR A 72 1.09 -3.02 17.90
N GLY A 73 1.88 -3.76 18.68
CA GLY A 73 2.08 -5.18 18.42
C GLY A 73 2.90 -5.42 17.15
N GLU A 74 2.79 -6.62 16.61
CA GLU A 74 3.55 -7.01 15.42
C GLU A 74 2.94 -6.44 14.13
N ASN A 75 1.61 -6.52 13.99
CA ASN A 75 0.89 -6.14 12.77
C ASN A 75 -0.22 -5.09 13.00
N GLY A 76 -0.33 -4.54 14.19
CA GLY A 76 -1.30 -3.51 14.53
C GLY A 76 -0.75 -2.10 14.40
N ALA A 77 -1.64 -1.13 14.22
CA ALA A 77 -1.30 0.30 14.24
C ALA A 77 -2.48 1.13 14.75
N LYS A 78 -2.17 2.34 15.21
CA LYS A 78 -3.19 3.34 15.51
C LYS A 78 -2.90 4.60 14.71
N VAL A 79 -3.94 5.16 14.11
CA VAL A 79 -3.85 6.34 13.26
C VAL A 79 -4.89 7.35 13.71
N LEU A 80 -4.45 8.57 13.94
CA LEU A 80 -5.33 9.73 14.20
C LEU A 80 -5.16 10.73 13.06
N ILE A 81 -6.23 10.99 12.33
CA ILE A 81 -6.34 12.05 11.33
C ILE A 81 -7.12 13.20 11.95
N SER A 82 -6.54 14.40 11.97
CA SER A 82 -7.16 15.59 12.58
C SER A 82 -7.22 16.71 11.56
N PHE A 83 -8.42 17.04 11.07
CA PHE A 83 -8.62 18.18 10.16
C PHE A 83 -8.48 19.51 10.90
N THR A 84 -7.68 20.40 10.31
CA THR A 84 -7.43 21.75 10.80
C THR A 84 -8.21 22.81 10.01
N LYS A 85 -8.54 22.50 8.73
CA LYS A 85 -9.33 23.36 7.84
C LYS A 85 -10.21 22.54 6.90
N PRO A 86 -11.37 23.07 6.50
CA PRO A 86 -12.08 24.25 7.04
C PRO A 86 -12.83 23.91 8.33
N THR A 87 -12.95 22.64 8.70
CA THR A 87 -13.71 22.16 9.86
C THR A 87 -12.87 21.22 10.70
N GLN A 88 -13.08 21.24 12.00
CA GLN A 88 -12.42 20.30 12.92
C GLN A 88 -13.19 18.97 12.93
N ILE A 89 -12.64 17.99 12.24
CA ILE A 89 -13.12 16.61 12.20
C ILE A 89 -11.92 15.73 12.55
N LYS A 90 -12.13 14.69 13.35
CA LYS A 90 -11.08 13.72 13.66
C LYS A 90 -11.53 12.31 13.28
N LEU A 91 -10.64 11.52 12.71
CA LEU A 91 -10.82 10.07 12.52
C LEU A 91 -9.75 9.35 13.30
N LEU A 92 -10.13 8.51 14.24
CA LEU A 92 -9.25 7.59 14.95
C LEU A 92 -9.49 6.19 14.40
N THR A 93 -8.44 5.53 13.97
CA THR A 93 -8.46 4.13 13.53
C THR A 93 -7.52 3.32 14.42
N HIS A 94 -8.03 2.23 15.00
CA HIS A 94 -7.22 1.17 15.57
C HIS A 94 -7.22 0.02 14.58
N MET A 95 -6.08 -0.22 13.98
CA MET A 95 -5.81 -1.34 13.07
C MET A 95 -5.44 -2.54 13.92
N ASN A 96 -6.38 -3.49 14.04
CA ASN A 96 -6.26 -4.61 14.96
C ASN A 96 -5.70 -5.82 14.21
N GLU A 97 -4.66 -6.44 14.78
CA GLU A 97 -4.09 -7.67 14.24
C GLU A 97 -5.12 -8.82 14.29
N GLY A 98 -5.38 -9.47 13.14
CA GLY A 98 -6.28 -10.62 13.05
C GLY A 98 -7.75 -10.34 13.35
N ALA A 99 -8.15 -9.05 13.42
CA ALA A 99 -9.53 -8.65 13.71
C ALA A 99 -9.94 -7.43 12.86
N GLU A 100 -11.23 -7.12 12.83
CA GLU A 100 -11.72 -5.90 12.19
C GLU A 100 -11.17 -4.64 12.87
N ASP A 101 -10.84 -3.63 12.07
CA ASP A 101 -10.44 -2.33 12.55
C ASP A 101 -11.59 -1.62 13.26
N ASP A 102 -11.24 -0.90 14.31
CA ASP A 102 -12.14 0.03 14.95
C ASP A 102 -11.88 1.45 14.44
N GLN A 103 -12.92 2.10 13.92
CA GLN A 103 -12.86 3.47 13.44
C GLN A 103 -13.91 4.35 14.13
N TRP A 104 -13.47 5.52 14.62
CA TRP A 104 -14.36 6.51 15.26
C TRP A 104 -14.16 7.87 14.60
N LEU A 105 -15.26 8.45 14.14
CA LEU A 105 -15.31 9.79 13.55
C LEU A 105 -15.87 10.78 14.57
N SER A 106 -15.09 11.80 14.92
CA SER A 106 -15.55 12.97 15.65
C SER A 106 -15.93 14.07 14.67
N LEU A 107 -17.15 14.57 14.76
CA LEU A 107 -17.66 15.67 13.97
C LEU A 107 -17.38 17.00 14.66
N SER A 108 -17.39 18.11 13.91
CA SER A 108 -17.23 19.46 14.45
C SER A 108 -18.28 19.84 15.51
N SER A 109 -19.42 19.14 15.56
CA SER A 109 -20.42 19.28 16.62
C SER A 109 -20.04 18.59 17.94
N GLY A 110 -18.87 17.93 18.02
CA GLY A 110 -18.43 17.12 19.16
C GLY A 110 -19.07 15.71 19.20
N LYS A 111 -19.96 15.37 18.25
CA LYS A 111 -20.55 14.03 18.19
C LYS A 111 -19.54 13.02 17.66
N ILE A 112 -19.31 11.95 18.42
CA ILE A 112 -18.47 10.81 18.01
C ILE A 112 -19.35 9.70 17.47
N LYS A 113 -19.01 9.15 16.31
CA LYS A 113 -19.67 8.02 15.65
C LYS A 113 -18.67 6.90 15.43
N ARG A 114 -19.03 5.65 15.71
CA ARG A 114 -18.28 4.48 15.26
C ARG A 114 -18.65 4.19 13.81
N ILE A 115 -17.66 3.94 12.96
CA ILE A 115 -17.85 3.46 11.60
C ILE A 115 -18.00 1.95 11.68
N THR A 116 -19.12 1.44 11.21
CA THR A 116 -19.41 -0.01 11.15
C THR A 116 -18.93 -0.59 9.84
N ALA A 117 -18.81 -1.92 9.73
CA ALA A 117 -18.45 -2.60 8.49
C ALA A 117 -19.29 -2.15 7.28
N SER A 118 -20.60 -2.00 7.46
CA SER A 118 -21.51 -1.48 6.42
C SER A 118 -21.34 0.01 6.10
N GLY A 119 -20.55 0.74 6.88
CA GLY A 119 -20.23 2.14 6.66
C GLY A 119 -18.88 2.35 5.99
N LYS A 120 -18.04 1.32 5.86
CA LYS A 120 -16.69 1.43 5.32
C LYS A 120 -16.66 1.84 3.84
N ASP A 121 -17.73 1.58 3.07
CA ASP A 121 -17.88 2.01 1.67
C ASP A 121 -18.26 3.49 1.51
N LYS A 122 -18.56 4.20 2.59
CA LYS A 122 -18.92 5.61 2.54
C LYS A 122 -17.71 6.49 2.29
N SER A 123 -17.95 7.58 1.57
CA SER A 123 -16.95 8.61 1.31
C SER A 123 -16.41 9.21 2.62
N PHE A 124 -15.09 9.26 2.75
CA PHE A 124 -14.43 9.98 3.84
C PHE A 124 -14.43 11.48 3.53
N VAL A 125 -15.12 12.27 4.36
CA VAL A 125 -15.22 13.74 4.31
C VAL A 125 -15.56 14.32 2.91
N ASN A 126 -16.41 13.60 2.16
CA ASN A 126 -16.81 13.92 0.78
C ASN A 126 -15.64 13.88 -0.24
N SER A 127 -14.58 13.14 0.05
CA SER A 127 -13.49 12.86 -0.88
C SER A 127 -13.77 11.57 -1.69
N HIS A 128 -12.87 11.22 -2.60
CA HIS A 128 -12.91 9.95 -3.33
C HIS A 128 -12.23 8.80 -2.56
N PHE A 129 -11.73 9.06 -1.36
CA PHE A 129 -11.36 8.05 -0.39
C PHE A 129 -12.60 7.57 0.38
N THR A 130 -12.62 6.31 0.75
CA THR A 130 -13.64 5.70 1.61
C THR A 130 -13.00 5.37 2.97
N TYR A 131 -13.81 5.01 3.97
CA TYR A 131 -13.28 4.55 5.26
C TYR A 131 -12.51 3.22 5.10
N GLU A 132 -12.85 2.39 4.10
CA GLU A 132 -12.09 1.18 3.77
C GLU A 132 -10.66 1.51 3.33
N ASP A 133 -10.43 2.58 2.55
CA ASP A 133 -9.08 2.99 2.13
C ASP A 133 -8.20 3.45 3.29
N LEU A 134 -8.80 3.74 4.44
CA LEU A 134 -8.16 4.18 5.67
C LEU A 134 -8.14 3.08 6.74
N SER A 135 -8.46 1.86 6.35
CA SER A 135 -8.38 0.65 7.17
C SER A 135 -7.08 -0.10 6.91
N SER A 136 -6.70 -0.96 7.83
CA SER A 136 -5.65 -1.95 7.58
C SER A 136 -6.11 -2.94 6.49
N ARG A 137 -5.14 -3.54 5.86
CA ARG A 137 -5.35 -4.73 5.06
C ARG A 137 -4.63 -5.88 5.74
N ASN A 138 -5.41 -6.86 6.22
CA ASN A 138 -4.82 -8.11 6.68
C ASN A 138 -4.39 -8.92 5.45
N ASP A 139 -3.10 -9.08 5.27
CA ASP A 139 -2.54 -9.78 4.11
C ASP A 139 -2.96 -11.24 4.02
N ASP A 140 -3.25 -11.86 5.16
CA ASP A 140 -3.74 -13.25 5.21
C ASP A 140 -5.13 -13.42 4.59
N ASP A 141 -5.89 -12.33 4.43
CA ASP A 141 -7.20 -12.36 3.77
C ASP A 141 -7.10 -12.39 2.24
N TYR A 142 -5.88 -12.23 1.68
CA TYR A 142 -5.68 -12.12 0.23
C TYR A 142 -4.79 -13.21 -0.33
N THR A 143 -5.02 -13.53 -1.59
CA THR A 143 -4.09 -14.30 -2.43
C THR A 143 -3.37 -13.31 -3.35
N TYR A 144 -2.04 -13.36 -3.34
CA TYR A 144 -1.19 -12.51 -4.17
C TYR A 144 -0.57 -13.30 -5.31
N GLU A 145 -0.68 -12.79 -6.53
CA GLU A 145 -0.10 -13.41 -7.73
C GLU A 145 0.68 -12.36 -8.54
N LEU A 146 1.95 -12.65 -8.86
CA LEU A 146 2.72 -11.87 -9.82
C LEU A 146 2.26 -12.24 -11.23
N ILE A 147 1.54 -11.32 -11.90
CA ILE A 147 0.95 -11.55 -13.22
C ILE A 147 1.76 -10.93 -14.37
N GLY A 148 2.91 -10.31 -14.08
CA GLY A 148 3.78 -9.74 -15.08
C GLY A 148 4.47 -8.45 -14.66
N SER A 149 4.80 -7.62 -15.63
CA SER A 149 5.42 -6.31 -15.45
C SER A 149 4.76 -5.30 -16.37
N GLU A 150 4.75 -4.04 -15.94
CA GLU A 150 4.21 -2.92 -16.74
C GLU A 150 4.94 -1.63 -16.38
N THR A 151 5.10 -0.73 -17.33
CA THR A 151 5.68 0.59 -17.09
C THR A 151 4.57 1.56 -16.66
N VAL A 152 4.71 2.17 -15.49
CA VAL A 152 3.79 3.17 -14.94
C VAL A 152 4.53 4.50 -14.77
N ASN A 153 4.10 5.53 -15.48
CA ASN A 153 4.71 6.87 -15.44
C ASN A 153 6.24 6.88 -15.67
N GLY A 154 6.76 5.92 -16.47
CA GLY A 154 8.19 5.78 -16.75
C GLY A 154 8.94 4.83 -15.81
N ASP A 155 8.33 4.36 -14.74
CA ASP A 155 8.89 3.38 -13.82
C ASP A 155 8.53 1.94 -14.22
N ASP A 156 9.52 1.03 -14.25
CA ASP A 156 9.29 -0.40 -14.47
C ASP A 156 8.75 -1.05 -13.18
N CYS A 157 7.55 -1.62 -13.26
CA CYS A 157 6.82 -2.14 -12.11
C CYS A 157 6.53 -3.64 -12.25
N HIS A 158 6.59 -4.35 -11.14
CA HIS A 158 5.91 -5.64 -11.00
C HIS A 158 4.40 -5.40 -10.98
N LYS A 159 3.66 -6.26 -11.68
CA LYS A 159 2.20 -6.24 -11.68
C LYS A 159 1.69 -7.40 -10.85
N VAL A 160 1.11 -7.09 -9.69
CA VAL A 160 0.65 -8.08 -8.70
C VAL A 160 -0.86 -7.94 -8.54
N THR A 161 -1.59 -9.06 -8.63
CA THR A 161 -3.00 -9.11 -8.20
C THR A 161 -3.08 -9.46 -6.73
N ALA A 162 -4.01 -8.81 -6.03
CA ALA A 162 -4.45 -9.16 -4.69
C ALA A 162 -5.94 -9.48 -4.76
N VAL A 163 -6.32 -10.74 -4.54
CA VAL A 163 -7.71 -11.21 -4.58
C VAL A 163 -8.12 -11.64 -3.18
N LYS A 164 -9.27 -11.11 -2.71
CA LYS A 164 -9.78 -11.48 -1.39
C LYS A 164 -10.23 -12.93 -1.37
N LYS A 165 -9.79 -13.70 -0.37
CA LYS A 165 -10.10 -15.15 -0.24
C LYS A 165 -11.57 -15.40 0.07
N GLU A 166 -12.16 -14.52 0.90
CA GLU A 166 -13.55 -14.60 1.31
C GLU A 166 -14.35 -13.39 0.82
N ALA A 167 -15.62 -13.59 0.53
CA ALA A 167 -16.52 -12.50 0.19
C ALA A 167 -16.69 -11.53 1.37
N GLY A 168 -16.59 -10.24 1.10
CA GLY A 168 -16.74 -9.19 2.12
C GLY A 168 -15.83 -7.99 1.88
N GLY A 169 -16.06 -6.92 2.63
CA GLY A 169 -15.37 -5.64 2.41
C GLY A 169 -15.88 -4.89 1.18
N VAL A 170 -15.21 -3.79 0.85
CA VAL A 170 -15.60 -2.90 -0.26
C VAL A 170 -15.05 -3.40 -1.60
N TYR A 171 -13.81 -3.93 -1.59
CA TYR A 171 -13.11 -4.38 -2.79
C TYR A 171 -12.94 -5.89 -2.79
N ASP A 172 -13.17 -6.50 -3.93
CA ASP A 172 -12.99 -7.94 -4.17
C ASP A 172 -11.60 -8.26 -4.76
N LYS A 173 -11.00 -7.30 -5.44
CA LYS A 173 -9.66 -7.43 -6.05
C LYS A 173 -8.95 -6.10 -6.13
N ALA A 174 -7.63 -6.13 -6.05
CA ALA A 174 -6.75 -5.03 -6.45
C ALA A 174 -5.72 -5.52 -7.47
N VAL A 175 -5.23 -4.61 -8.32
CA VAL A 175 -4.02 -4.80 -9.12
C VAL A 175 -3.02 -3.74 -8.70
N LEU A 176 -1.89 -4.18 -8.20
CA LEU A 176 -0.83 -3.35 -7.64
C LEU A 176 0.35 -3.29 -8.60
N TYR A 177 0.83 -2.10 -8.87
CA TYR A 177 2.01 -1.84 -9.69
C TYR A 177 3.13 -1.39 -8.79
N VAL A 178 4.04 -2.30 -8.48
CA VAL A 178 5.12 -2.12 -7.50
C VAL A 178 6.42 -1.85 -8.25
N ARG A 179 7.02 -0.69 -8.05
CA ARG A 179 8.25 -0.27 -8.71
C ARG A 179 9.40 -1.23 -8.37
N LYS A 180 10.09 -1.74 -9.38
CA LYS A 180 11.13 -2.77 -9.20
C LYS A 180 12.37 -2.28 -8.47
N THR A 181 12.68 -1.00 -8.54
CA THR A 181 13.91 -0.43 -7.98
C THR A 181 13.87 -0.28 -6.47
N ASP A 182 12.69 -0.07 -5.87
CA ASP A 182 12.54 0.25 -4.45
C ASP A 182 11.22 -0.25 -3.82
N TYR A 183 10.48 -1.08 -4.53
CA TYR A 183 9.25 -1.73 -4.08
C TYR A 183 8.11 -0.78 -3.67
N VAL A 184 8.14 0.48 -4.07
CA VAL A 184 7.01 1.40 -3.84
C VAL A 184 5.85 1.06 -4.77
N VAL A 185 4.63 0.98 -4.25
CA VAL A 185 3.42 0.90 -5.07
C VAL A 185 3.24 2.22 -5.80
N MET A 186 3.38 2.23 -7.11
CA MET A 186 3.20 3.43 -7.95
C MET A 186 1.76 3.63 -8.37
N LYS A 187 1.00 2.52 -8.54
CA LYS A 187 -0.42 2.53 -8.88
C LYS A 187 -1.12 1.34 -8.23
N ALA A 188 -2.37 1.54 -7.82
CA ALA A 188 -3.27 0.49 -7.38
C ALA A 188 -4.64 0.65 -8.04
N GLU A 189 -5.10 -0.36 -8.76
CA GLU A 189 -6.45 -0.43 -9.34
C GLU A 189 -7.34 -1.22 -8.40
N LEU A 190 -8.45 -0.63 -7.95
CA LEU A 190 -9.36 -1.20 -6.98
C LEU A 190 -10.66 -1.62 -7.67
N PHE A 191 -11.01 -2.89 -7.53
CA PHE A 191 -12.19 -3.49 -8.17
C PHE A 191 -13.29 -3.72 -7.15
N LYS A 192 -14.52 -3.40 -7.55
CA LYS A 192 -15.74 -3.63 -6.77
C LYS A 192 -16.75 -4.36 -7.64
N LYS A 193 -17.22 -5.52 -7.18
CA LYS A 193 -18.13 -6.39 -7.94
C LYS A 193 -17.60 -6.75 -9.33
N GLY A 194 -16.30 -7.04 -9.40
CA GLY A 194 -15.61 -7.42 -10.64
C GLY A 194 -15.30 -6.28 -11.61
N ALA A 195 -15.75 -5.05 -11.37
CA ALA A 195 -15.49 -3.89 -12.22
C ALA A 195 -14.46 -2.96 -11.59
N LEU A 196 -13.61 -2.32 -12.42
CA LEU A 196 -12.72 -1.26 -11.96
C LEU A 196 -13.56 -0.13 -11.37
N TYR A 197 -13.35 0.16 -10.10
CA TYR A 197 -14.11 1.17 -9.37
C TYR A 197 -13.36 2.49 -9.26
N LYS A 198 -12.09 2.42 -8.87
CA LYS A 198 -11.18 3.56 -8.77
C LYS A 198 -9.74 3.11 -8.80
N TYR A 199 -8.83 4.03 -8.96
CA TYR A 199 -7.41 3.76 -8.88
C TYR A 199 -6.67 4.85 -8.11
N LEU A 200 -5.62 4.44 -7.44
CA LEU A 200 -4.70 5.30 -6.72
C LEU A 200 -3.38 5.36 -7.49
N GLU A 201 -2.80 6.54 -7.58
CA GLU A 201 -1.45 6.77 -8.13
C GLU A 201 -0.60 7.53 -7.13
N ASN A 202 0.63 7.05 -6.94
CA ASN A 202 1.65 7.66 -6.11
C ASN A 202 2.69 8.35 -6.99
N ALA A 203 3.12 9.54 -6.58
CA ALA A 203 4.13 10.33 -7.27
C ALA A 203 5.01 11.09 -6.26
N ASP A 204 6.10 11.67 -6.74
CA ASP A 204 7.05 12.43 -5.92
C ASP A 204 7.50 11.62 -4.69
N VAL A 205 7.99 10.39 -4.94
CA VAL A 205 8.48 9.49 -3.89
C VAL A 205 9.82 9.98 -3.39
N ARG A 206 9.91 10.22 -2.08
CA ARG A 206 11.12 10.67 -1.41
C ARG A 206 11.54 9.67 -0.34
N ASP A 207 12.83 9.63 -0.05
CA ASP A 207 13.36 8.89 1.09
C ASP A 207 13.38 9.80 2.32
N ILE A 208 12.64 9.42 3.34
CA ILE A 208 12.60 10.15 4.61
C ILE A 208 13.08 9.20 5.72
N SER A 209 14.33 9.35 6.11
CA SER A 209 14.95 8.50 7.15
C SER A 209 14.85 6.99 6.83
N GLY A 210 15.02 6.61 5.56
CA GLY A 210 14.94 5.23 5.08
C GLY A 210 13.54 4.77 4.68
N ILE A 211 12.49 5.57 4.92
CA ILE A 211 11.11 5.25 4.56
C ILE A 211 10.75 5.90 3.22
N LYS A 212 10.35 5.09 2.24
CA LYS A 212 9.92 5.56 0.93
C LYS A 212 8.52 6.16 1.03
N THR A 213 8.43 7.46 0.82
CA THR A 213 7.22 8.25 1.09
C THR A 213 6.74 8.95 -0.18
N PRO A 214 5.55 8.62 -0.71
CA PRO A 214 4.90 9.43 -1.74
C PRO A 214 4.48 10.78 -1.19
N PHE A 215 4.91 11.86 -1.83
CA PHE A 215 4.51 13.23 -1.47
C PHE A 215 3.26 13.68 -2.21
N LYS A 216 2.88 12.98 -3.27
CA LYS A 216 1.61 13.18 -3.98
C LYS A 216 0.92 11.84 -4.16
N ILE A 217 -0.35 11.77 -3.72
CA ILE A 217 -1.22 10.60 -3.83
C ILE A 217 -2.50 11.05 -4.50
N VAL A 218 -2.91 10.38 -5.56
CA VAL A 218 -4.13 10.73 -6.31
C VAL A 218 -5.07 9.55 -6.36
N MET A 219 -6.27 9.70 -5.83
CA MET A 219 -7.36 8.73 -5.97
C MET A 219 -8.32 9.22 -7.05
N THR A 220 -8.50 8.46 -8.11
CA THR A 220 -9.35 8.81 -9.25
C THR A 220 -10.47 7.79 -9.41
N MET A 221 -11.69 8.25 -9.62
CA MET A 221 -12.85 7.39 -9.91
C MET A 221 -12.81 6.91 -11.36
N ALA A 222 -13.03 5.61 -11.58
CA ALA A 222 -12.98 5.01 -12.91
C ALA A 222 -14.12 5.48 -13.85
N ASP A 223 -15.23 5.95 -13.28
CA ASP A 223 -16.37 6.50 -14.02
C ASP A 223 -16.18 7.97 -14.43
N GLY A 224 -15.04 8.58 -14.10
CA GLY A 224 -14.74 9.98 -14.40
C GLY A 224 -15.45 10.99 -13.52
N SER A 225 -16.14 10.58 -12.43
CA SER A 225 -16.89 11.47 -11.55
C SER A 225 -16.00 12.43 -10.74
N GLY A 226 -14.68 12.17 -10.67
CA GLY A 226 -13.72 13.07 -10.04
C GLY A 226 -12.49 12.38 -9.49
N LYS A 227 -11.68 13.17 -8.81
CA LYS A 227 -10.47 12.71 -8.13
C LYS A 227 -10.20 13.48 -6.85
N THR A 228 -9.41 12.91 -5.96
CA THR A 228 -8.86 13.60 -4.78
C THR A 228 -7.34 13.47 -4.79
N GLU A 229 -6.67 14.60 -4.61
CA GLU A 229 -5.21 14.65 -4.47
C GLU A 229 -4.85 14.91 -3.01
N LEU A 230 -3.92 14.12 -2.48
CA LEU A 230 -3.26 14.34 -1.19
C LEU A 230 -1.84 14.83 -1.48
N ILE A 231 -1.46 15.94 -0.88
CA ILE A 231 -0.13 16.55 -1.02
C ILE A 231 0.48 16.64 0.37
N VAL A 232 1.54 15.85 0.61
CA VAL A 232 2.27 15.85 1.87
C VAL A 232 3.11 17.12 1.94
N GLN A 233 2.87 17.95 2.96
CA GLN A 233 3.60 19.20 3.19
C GLN A 233 4.82 18.99 4.10
N LYS A 234 4.63 18.17 5.15
CA LYS A 234 5.66 17.81 6.11
C LYS A 234 5.45 16.37 6.55
N VAL A 235 6.54 15.69 6.86
CA VAL A 235 6.51 14.35 7.43
C VAL A 235 7.74 14.15 8.33
N GLN A 236 7.55 13.45 9.44
CA GLN A 236 8.61 12.97 10.33
C GLN A 236 8.26 11.55 10.77
N TYR A 237 9.24 10.67 10.76
CA TYR A 237 9.08 9.28 11.14
C TYR A 237 9.92 8.92 12.36
N ASN A 238 9.54 7.82 13.01
CA ASN A 238 10.22 7.21 14.12
C ASN A 238 10.43 8.19 15.29
N ILE A 239 9.40 9.02 15.53
CA ILE A 239 9.35 10.01 16.62
C ILE A 239 8.58 9.44 17.81
N PRO A 240 8.93 9.84 19.05
CA PRO A 240 8.14 9.43 20.22
C PRO A 240 6.76 10.05 20.18
N LEU A 241 5.72 9.20 20.27
CA LEU A 241 4.32 9.60 20.38
C LEU A 241 3.68 8.96 21.60
N GLU A 242 3.01 9.76 22.41
CA GLU A 242 2.31 9.31 23.61
C GLU A 242 1.07 8.47 23.25
N ASP A 243 0.83 7.38 23.96
CA ASP A 243 -0.27 6.45 23.69
C ASP A 243 -1.65 7.08 23.91
N ASN A 244 -1.75 8.09 24.77
CA ASN A 244 -3.00 8.82 25.04
C ASN A 244 -3.54 9.57 23.82
N LEU A 245 -2.65 9.95 22.84
CA LEU A 245 -3.03 10.59 21.58
C LEU A 245 -3.94 9.68 20.72
N PHE A 246 -3.91 8.38 20.97
CA PHE A 246 -4.67 7.38 20.21
C PHE A 246 -5.84 6.78 20.99
N ASN A 247 -6.26 7.42 22.07
CA ASN A 247 -7.44 7.04 22.83
C ASN A 247 -8.68 7.76 22.30
N LYS A 248 -9.88 7.21 22.57
CA LYS A 248 -11.14 7.88 22.19
C LYS A 248 -11.30 9.27 22.83
N ASP A 249 -10.64 9.53 23.96
CA ASP A 249 -10.67 10.84 24.59
C ASP A 249 -9.92 11.91 23.77
N ALA A 250 -8.97 11.53 22.92
CA ALA A 250 -8.32 12.42 21.96
C ALA A 250 -9.26 12.94 20.87
N LEU A 251 -10.46 12.35 20.74
CA LEU A 251 -11.48 12.76 19.79
C LEU A 251 -12.35 13.94 20.29
N ARG A 252 -12.26 14.26 21.58
CA ARG A 252 -13.00 15.36 22.22
C ARG A 252 -12.31 16.71 22.04
#